data_902a466c82981d8a04e656884fbe62ea
#
_entry.id   902a466c82981d8a04e656884fbe62ea
#
_cell.length_a   1.000
_cell.length_b   1.000
_cell.length_c   1.000
_cell.angle_alpha   90.00
_cell.angle_beta   90.00
_cell.angle_gamma   90.00
#
_symmetry.space_group_name_H-M   'P 1'
#
loop_
_entity.id
_entity.type
_entity.pdbx_description
1 polymer ?
#
loop_
_entity_poly.entity_id
_entity_poly.type
_entity_poly.pdbx_seq_one_letter_code
_entity_poly.pdbx_strand_id
1 'polypeptide(L)'
;MKRSRIAFIGILGFAAGLLAEPGAIGRSSAQQAASGEAYGGAVTYLDQGWSVDTTKWWYFVSQGTVFAPYEWFLAFEQAEGQELFSAPGHMSRLGFLVDPADPEHNPDGLPVGFAKRELTFDQLPYSCWSGNWVGFGCAACHTGQVNYRGHQIRIEGGAAHHDIEAFQARFGEALGALASSETKFARFARGVLGRGVGGTPEALAEAFRCYAGSVGKSRSFFEAAQAGVSELPTASGFGRLDAHERGVNLFLAGPPVLEARNYVPETAPVSFPAMWDTPYFDWVLYNASVRQPLARNVIEALGVQAPINHATIFTDQLVHGVNVDNIARGQKALMDLTSPVWPEDILGPIDQALAARGGELYQAQCASCHAVIDRMTHAPSGTAASGADHRIEIPTFPLDQVGTDPRQATTFARRMVDLTNIDGPPEISSFQAGQVVTEKIVTQWIAQSPENAALAEEVNQGRPNEFRGELVYRARPLNGTWAMAPYLHNGSVANLQELLLPAARRSKVLYMGNWDFDPARVGYESSSPFPGASVLDTRLPGNSNAGHEYGTQLSDADRAALIEYLKTL
;
A
#
# COMPACT_ATOMS: atom_id res chain seq x y z
N MET A 1 -28.73 14.83 -33.94
CA MET A 1 -27.50 14.06 -33.87
C MET A 1 -26.48 14.87 -33.10
N LYS A 2 -26.53 14.84 -31.77
CA LYS A 2 -25.49 15.45 -30.91
C LYS A 2 -24.42 14.38 -30.68
N ARG A 3 -23.21 14.59 -31.19
CA ARG A 3 -22.05 13.75 -30.90
C ARG A 3 -21.65 14.00 -29.45
N SER A 4 -21.94 13.05 -28.59
CA SER A 4 -21.44 13.01 -27.22
C SER A 4 -19.91 12.92 -27.26
N ARG A 5 -19.23 13.94 -26.71
CA ARG A 5 -17.79 13.90 -26.49
C ARG A 5 -17.59 13.16 -25.17
N ILE A 6 -17.21 11.89 -25.29
CA ILE A 6 -16.94 11.02 -24.14
C ILE A 6 -15.53 11.28 -23.64
N ALA A 7 -15.41 11.56 -22.33
CA ALA A 7 -14.16 11.84 -21.63
C ALA A 7 -13.34 10.56 -21.43
N PHE A 8 -12.02 10.71 -21.50
CA PHE A 8 -11.04 9.64 -21.36
C PHE A 8 -10.83 9.22 -19.90
N ILE A 9 -10.65 7.92 -19.67
CA ILE A 9 -10.21 7.38 -18.38
C ILE A 9 -8.76 7.80 -18.13
N GLY A 10 -8.52 8.49 -17.03
CA GLY A 10 -7.16 8.75 -16.54
C GLY A 10 -6.55 7.48 -15.96
N ILE A 11 -5.69 6.84 -16.72
CA ILE A 11 -4.78 5.81 -16.22
C ILE A 11 -3.55 6.55 -15.72
N LEU A 12 -3.29 6.56 -14.44
CA LEU A 12 -2.24 7.27 -13.71
C LEU A 12 -2.55 8.77 -13.43
N GLY A 13 -3.23 9.04 -12.32
CA GLY A 13 -3.17 10.35 -11.69
C GLY A 13 -1.80 10.53 -11.01
N PHE A 14 -0.90 11.25 -11.66
CA PHE A 14 0.31 11.73 -10.98
C PHE A 14 -0.06 12.98 -10.19
N ALA A 15 -0.25 12.85 -8.88
CA ALA A 15 -0.13 14.00 -8.02
C ALA A 15 1.35 14.41 -8.06
N ALA A 16 1.62 15.61 -8.60
CA ALA A 16 2.95 16.15 -8.56
C ALA A 16 3.26 16.55 -7.11
N GLY A 17 4.06 15.77 -6.42
CA GLY A 17 4.81 16.29 -5.29
C GLY A 17 5.67 17.44 -5.84
N LEU A 18 5.47 18.65 -5.35
CA LEU A 18 6.36 19.76 -5.59
C LEU A 18 7.74 19.37 -5.09
N LEU A 19 8.64 19.01 -6.01
CA LEU A 19 10.05 18.86 -5.72
C LEU A 19 10.57 20.24 -5.33
N ALA A 20 10.81 20.46 -4.04
CA ALA A 20 11.71 21.51 -3.62
C ALA A 20 13.06 21.23 -4.32
N GLU A 21 13.60 22.21 -5.03
CA GLU A 21 14.90 22.08 -5.70
C GLU A 21 15.94 21.60 -4.70
N PRO A 22 16.67 20.50 -4.96
CA PRO A 22 17.78 20.11 -4.12
C PRO A 22 18.91 21.12 -4.35
N GLY A 23 19.23 21.88 -3.31
CA GLY A 23 20.43 22.71 -3.28
C GLY A 23 21.64 21.85 -3.67
N ALA A 24 22.47 22.37 -4.55
CA ALA A 24 23.66 21.73 -5.12
C ALA A 24 24.55 21.15 -4.02
N ILE A 25 24.51 19.84 -3.82
CA ILE A 25 25.50 19.05 -3.08
C ILE A 25 26.30 18.22 -4.08
N GLY A 26 27.63 18.29 -3.95
CA GLY A 26 28.63 17.88 -4.93
C GLY A 26 28.49 16.45 -5.48
N ARG A 27 28.86 16.31 -6.72
CA ARG A 27 28.81 15.11 -7.59
C ARG A 27 29.70 13.91 -7.15
N SER A 28 30.21 13.81 -5.91
CA SER A 28 31.14 12.77 -5.51
C SER A 28 30.54 11.62 -4.69
N SER A 29 29.30 11.70 -4.22
CA SER A 29 28.65 10.65 -3.40
C SER A 29 27.66 9.75 -4.14
N ALA A 30 27.30 10.09 -5.37
CA ALA A 30 26.34 9.31 -6.17
C ALA A 30 26.89 7.97 -6.69
N GLN A 31 28.20 7.74 -6.61
CA GLN A 31 28.85 6.54 -7.15
C GLN A 31 28.91 5.36 -6.17
N GLN A 32 28.78 5.58 -4.87
CA GLN A 32 28.83 4.52 -3.85
C GLN A 32 27.46 3.94 -3.46
N ALA A 33 26.36 4.66 -3.72
CA ALA A 33 24.99 4.13 -3.53
C ALA A 33 24.50 3.31 -4.73
N ALA A 34 25.29 3.19 -5.78
CA ALA A 34 24.92 2.51 -7.03
C ALA A 34 25.15 0.98 -6.99
N SER A 35 25.65 0.42 -5.91
CA SER A 35 25.80 -1.04 -5.82
C SER A 35 24.53 -1.64 -5.21
N GLY A 36 23.61 -2.07 -6.08
CA GLY A 36 22.56 -3.05 -5.73
C GLY A 36 23.15 -4.41 -5.32
N GLU A 37 24.43 -4.46 -4.98
CA GLU A 37 25.18 -5.60 -4.43
C GLU A 37 25.15 -5.63 -2.90
N ALA A 38 24.53 -4.67 -2.21
CA ALA A 38 24.60 -4.56 -0.76
C ALA A 38 23.91 -5.70 0.01
N TYR A 39 23.01 -6.46 -0.63
CA TYR A 39 22.23 -7.51 0.02
C TYR A 39 22.27 -8.83 -0.77
N GLY A 40 23.44 -9.32 -1.11
CA GLY A 40 23.66 -10.57 -1.85
C GLY A 40 23.41 -11.87 -1.05
N GLY A 41 22.68 -11.83 0.06
CA GLY A 41 22.29 -12.99 0.87
C GLY A 41 21.03 -13.69 0.35
N ALA A 42 20.91 -14.98 0.64
CA ALA A 42 19.66 -15.71 0.38
C ALA A 42 18.52 -15.14 1.23
N VAL A 43 17.31 -15.04 0.63
CA VAL A 43 16.11 -14.65 1.35
C VAL A 43 15.69 -15.79 2.27
N THR A 44 15.48 -15.48 3.55
CA THR A 44 14.90 -16.38 4.54
C THR A 44 13.40 -16.12 4.64
N TYR A 45 12.60 -17.12 4.35
CA TYR A 45 11.15 -17.11 4.53
C TYR A 45 10.81 -17.69 5.90
N LEU A 46 9.96 -16.98 6.65
CA LEU A 46 9.48 -17.44 7.95
C LEU A 46 8.27 -18.35 7.77
N ASP A 47 8.08 -19.28 8.72
CA ASP A 47 6.85 -20.07 8.76
C ASP A 47 5.69 -19.22 9.28
N GLN A 48 4.86 -18.75 8.35
CA GLN A 48 3.66 -17.97 8.60
C GLN A 48 2.37 -18.67 8.13
N GLY A 49 2.40 -20.00 8.02
CA GLY A 49 1.23 -20.82 7.65
C GLY A 49 1.01 -20.98 6.15
N TRP A 50 1.67 -20.22 5.30
CA TRP A 50 1.53 -20.35 3.84
C TRP A 50 2.49 -21.37 3.25
N SER A 51 2.00 -22.13 2.25
CA SER A 51 2.86 -22.92 1.38
C SER A 51 3.65 -22.01 0.43
N VAL A 52 4.73 -22.55 -0.15
CA VAL A 52 5.50 -21.86 -1.20
C VAL A 52 4.60 -21.46 -2.37
N ASP A 53 3.69 -22.32 -2.79
CA ASP A 53 2.77 -22.06 -3.89
C ASP A 53 1.80 -20.93 -3.54
N THR A 54 1.26 -20.91 -2.31
CA THR A 54 0.41 -19.82 -1.83
C THR A 54 1.16 -18.48 -1.83
N THR A 55 2.39 -18.47 -1.32
CA THR A 55 3.26 -17.29 -1.30
C THR A 55 3.54 -16.78 -2.72
N LYS A 56 3.93 -17.66 -3.64
CA LYS A 56 4.22 -17.29 -5.02
C LYS A 56 2.97 -16.78 -5.75
N TRP A 57 1.84 -17.44 -5.57
CA TRP A 57 0.57 -16.97 -6.10
C TRP A 57 0.22 -15.58 -5.55
N TRP A 58 0.33 -15.36 -4.23
CA TRP A 58 0.07 -14.06 -3.60
C TRP A 58 0.94 -12.94 -4.16
N TYR A 59 2.21 -13.22 -4.45
CA TYR A 59 3.14 -12.23 -4.97
C TYR A 59 2.74 -11.66 -6.33
N PHE A 60 2.09 -12.46 -7.18
CA PHE A 60 1.84 -12.09 -8.57
C PHE A 60 0.36 -12.13 -8.97
N VAL A 61 -0.54 -12.36 -8.02
CA VAL A 61 -1.98 -12.35 -8.30
C VAL A 61 -2.49 -10.93 -8.54
N SER A 62 -3.26 -10.77 -9.62
CA SER A 62 -3.88 -9.48 -9.95
C SER A 62 -5.20 -9.27 -9.22
N GLN A 63 -5.34 -8.17 -8.51
CA GLN A 63 -6.62 -7.68 -7.98
C GLN A 63 -7.42 -6.85 -8.97
N GLY A 64 -6.92 -6.70 -10.20
CA GLY A 64 -7.60 -5.95 -11.26
C GLY A 64 -7.01 -4.57 -11.56
N THR A 65 -6.01 -4.14 -10.84
CA THR A 65 -5.33 -2.84 -11.03
C THR A 65 -4.48 -2.82 -12.28
N VAL A 66 -4.30 -1.63 -12.85
CA VAL A 66 -3.44 -1.43 -14.04
C VAL A 66 -2.78 -0.07 -13.98
N PHE A 67 -1.51 0.02 -14.43
CA PHE A 67 -0.85 1.30 -14.60
C PHE A 67 -0.14 1.45 -15.96
N ALA A 68 0.28 0.35 -16.61
CA ALA A 68 0.89 0.38 -17.93
C ALA A 68 0.58 -0.90 -18.73
N PRO A 69 0.58 -0.86 -20.08
CA PRO A 69 0.65 -2.09 -20.88
C PRO A 69 1.90 -2.90 -20.51
N TYR A 70 1.72 -4.21 -20.32
CA TYR A 70 2.75 -5.08 -19.76
C TYR A 70 4.04 -5.10 -20.56
N GLU A 71 3.92 -5.36 -21.86
CA GLU A 71 5.08 -5.44 -22.76
C GLU A 71 5.74 -4.07 -22.96
N TRP A 72 4.99 -2.97 -22.75
CA TRP A 72 5.55 -1.62 -22.74
C TRP A 72 6.40 -1.40 -21.49
N PHE A 73 5.88 -1.78 -20.32
CA PHE A 73 6.62 -1.65 -19.06
C PHE A 73 7.96 -2.38 -19.11
N LEU A 74 8.00 -3.56 -19.71
CA LEU A 74 9.23 -4.34 -19.92
C LEU A 74 10.21 -3.72 -20.94
N ALA A 75 9.76 -2.76 -21.75
CA ALA A 75 10.57 -2.11 -22.77
C ALA A 75 10.85 -0.63 -22.47
N PHE A 76 10.25 -0.04 -21.43
CA PHE A 76 10.56 1.32 -21.02
C PHE A 76 12.00 1.44 -20.54
N GLU A 77 12.71 2.46 -21.02
CA GLU A 77 13.98 2.89 -20.43
C GLU A 77 13.72 3.93 -19.34
N GLN A 78 14.63 4.08 -18.40
CA GLN A 78 14.65 5.21 -17.48
C GLN A 78 14.74 6.53 -18.27
N ALA A 79 14.40 7.65 -17.63
CA ALA A 79 14.46 8.95 -18.27
C ALA A 79 15.86 9.25 -18.82
N GLU A 80 16.87 8.95 -18.04
CA GLU A 80 18.29 9.06 -18.43
C GLU A 80 18.86 7.68 -18.80
N GLY A 81 19.77 7.66 -19.78
CA GLY A 81 20.44 6.44 -20.23
C GLY A 81 19.54 5.50 -21.03
N GLN A 82 19.92 4.21 -21.05
CA GLN A 82 19.24 3.13 -21.76
C GLN A 82 18.89 1.95 -20.85
N GLU A 83 19.17 2.05 -19.55
CA GLU A 83 18.78 1.04 -18.60
C GLU A 83 17.26 0.96 -18.53
N LEU A 84 16.72 -0.27 -18.46
CA LEU A 84 15.27 -0.46 -18.37
C LEU A 84 14.72 0.12 -17.06
N PHE A 85 13.51 0.64 -17.13
CA PHE A 85 12.80 1.13 -15.96
C PHE A 85 12.53 -0.01 -14.96
N SER A 86 12.21 -1.21 -15.47
CA SER A 86 11.98 -2.44 -14.69
C SER A 86 13.27 -3.10 -14.20
N ALA A 87 14.46 -2.54 -14.46
CA ALA A 87 15.72 -3.14 -14.05
C ALA A 87 15.75 -3.38 -12.53
N PRO A 88 16.22 -4.56 -12.04
CA PRO A 88 16.23 -4.93 -10.63
C PRO A 88 16.84 -3.86 -9.72
N GLY A 89 18.00 -3.31 -10.09
CA GLY A 89 18.66 -2.26 -9.30
C GLY A 89 17.86 -0.96 -9.23
N HIS A 90 17.12 -0.61 -10.29
CA HIS A 90 16.25 0.56 -10.27
C HIS A 90 15.04 0.34 -9.35
N MET A 91 14.37 -0.81 -9.45
CA MET A 91 13.22 -1.14 -8.60
C MET A 91 13.62 -1.24 -7.13
N SER A 92 14.78 -1.84 -6.81
CA SER A 92 15.29 -1.92 -5.43
C SER A 92 15.58 -0.54 -4.83
N ARG A 93 16.11 0.41 -5.63
CA ARG A 93 16.30 1.81 -5.16
C ARG A 93 14.98 2.52 -4.83
N LEU A 94 13.88 2.10 -5.43
CA LEU A 94 12.53 2.55 -5.10
C LEU A 94 11.88 1.75 -3.96
N GLY A 95 12.62 0.82 -3.34
CA GLY A 95 12.18 0.02 -2.21
C GLY A 95 11.29 -1.17 -2.56
N PHE A 96 11.18 -1.55 -3.83
CA PHE A 96 10.47 -2.77 -4.22
C PHE A 96 11.33 -4.00 -4.00
N LEU A 97 10.69 -5.08 -3.56
CA LEU A 97 11.33 -6.39 -3.43
C LEU A 97 11.48 -7.03 -4.81
N VAL A 98 12.70 -7.38 -5.17
CA VAL A 98 13.00 -8.00 -6.46
C VAL A 98 13.62 -9.37 -6.22
N ASP A 99 12.87 -10.41 -6.59
CA ASP A 99 13.33 -11.79 -6.55
C ASP A 99 13.84 -12.22 -7.94
N PRO A 100 14.68 -13.27 -8.03
CA PRO A 100 15.04 -13.87 -9.31
C PRO A 100 13.80 -14.27 -10.11
N ALA A 101 13.93 -14.23 -11.46
CA ALA A 101 12.86 -14.68 -12.34
C ALA A 101 12.44 -16.12 -12.01
N ASP A 102 11.13 -16.34 -11.98
CA ASP A 102 10.51 -17.63 -11.73
C ASP A 102 9.73 -18.02 -12.99
N PRO A 103 10.12 -19.09 -13.70
CA PRO A 103 9.49 -19.44 -14.98
C PRO A 103 7.98 -19.69 -14.91
N GLU A 104 7.46 -20.08 -13.75
CA GLU A 104 6.05 -20.40 -13.54
C GLU A 104 5.23 -19.16 -13.14
N HIS A 105 5.74 -18.36 -12.19
CA HIS A 105 4.96 -17.29 -11.58
C HIS A 105 5.41 -15.89 -12.03
N ASN A 106 6.69 -15.71 -12.38
CA ASN A 106 7.28 -14.41 -12.70
C ASN A 106 8.41 -14.53 -13.73
N PRO A 107 8.12 -14.95 -14.98
CA PRO A 107 9.15 -15.23 -15.98
C PRO A 107 9.97 -14.00 -16.39
N ASP A 108 9.42 -12.80 -16.23
CA ASP A 108 10.09 -11.55 -16.59
C ASP A 108 10.83 -10.88 -15.41
N GLY A 109 10.84 -11.51 -14.21
CA GLY A 109 11.58 -11.03 -13.04
C GLY A 109 11.09 -9.67 -12.50
N LEU A 110 9.79 -9.41 -12.57
CA LEU A 110 9.20 -8.19 -12.01
C LEU A 110 9.21 -8.21 -10.47
N PRO A 111 9.16 -7.04 -9.83
CA PRO A 111 9.10 -6.97 -8.37
C PRO A 111 7.89 -7.70 -7.79
N VAL A 112 8.02 -8.15 -6.54
CA VAL A 112 6.90 -8.68 -5.76
C VAL A 112 5.74 -7.69 -5.73
N GLY A 113 4.54 -8.17 -6.02
CA GLY A 113 3.34 -7.36 -6.09
C GLY A 113 3.07 -6.72 -7.46
N PHE A 114 3.92 -6.94 -8.47
CA PHE A 114 3.61 -6.52 -9.83
C PHE A 114 2.87 -7.65 -10.55
N ALA A 115 1.61 -7.44 -10.83
CA ALA A 115 0.73 -8.47 -11.36
C ALA A 115 0.36 -8.21 -12.83
N LYS A 116 0.46 -9.26 -13.64
CA LYS A 116 0.03 -9.25 -15.04
C LYS A 116 -1.45 -9.56 -15.14
N ARG A 117 -2.14 -8.84 -16.02
CA ARG A 117 -3.54 -9.08 -16.34
C ARG A 117 -3.84 -8.78 -17.80
N GLU A 118 -4.62 -9.63 -18.43
CA GLU A 118 -5.23 -9.32 -19.72
C GLU A 118 -6.51 -8.52 -19.53
N LEU A 119 -6.67 -7.45 -20.30
CA LEU A 119 -7.87 -6.62 -20.34
C LEU A 119 -8.30 -6.37 -21.79
N THR A 120 -9.60 -6.51 -22.01
CA THR A 120 -10.24 -6.23 -23.30
C THR A 120 -10.78 -4.80 -23.36
N PHE A 121 -11.09 -4.30 -24.55
CA PHE A 121 -11.75 -2.99 -24.71
C PHE A 121 -13.12 -2.92 -24.07
N ASP A 122 -13.83 -4.05 -23.89
CA ASP A 122 -15.12 -4.07 -23.19
C ASP A 122 -14.95 -3.74 -21.68
N GLN A 123 -13.84 -4.18 -21.10
CA GLN A 123 -13.48 -3.88 -19.71
C GLN A 123 -12.82 -2.49 -19.56
N LEU A 124 -12.18 -2.02 -20.62
CA LEU A 124 -11.52 -0.71 -20.72
C LEU A 124 -11.98 0.04 -21.97
N PRO A 125 -13.27 0.40 -22.09
CA PRO A 125 -13.85 0.93 -23.33
C PRO A 125 -13.20 2.22 -23.84
N TYR A 126 -12.41 2.87 -23.01
CA TYR A 126 -11.69 4.11 -23.33
C TYR A 126 -10.16 3.94 -23.30
N SER A 127 -9.67 2.70 -23.25
CA SER A 127 -8.25 2.42 -23.23
C SER A 127 -7.60 2.65 -24.61
N CYS A 128 -6.38 3.12 -24.58
CA CYS A 128 -5.53 3.23 -25.78
C CYS A 128 -4.89 1.90 -26.17
N TRP A 129 -5.09 0.85 -25.38
CA TRP A 129 -4.46 -0.46 -25.54
C TRP A 129 -5.36 -1.58 -25.04
N SER A 130 -5.45 -2.66 -25.80
CA SER A 130 -6.08 -3.94 -25.42
C SER A 130 -5.00 -5.01 -25.33
N GLY A 131 -5.05 -5.89 -24.37
CA GLY A 131 -4.09 -6.96 -24.14
C GLY A 131 -3.58 -6.99 -22.69
N ASN A 132 -2.31 -7.34 -22.52
CA ASN A 132 -1.73 -7.46 -21.20
C ASN A 132 -1.42 -6.10 -20.56
N TRP A 133 -1.74 -5.98 -19.30
CA TRP A 133 -1.43 -4.84 -18.45
C TRP A 133 -0.66 -5.28 -17.20
N VAL A 134 0.15 -4.41 -16.65
CA VAL A 134 0.76 -4.56 -15.34
C VAL A 134 0.09 -3.60 -14.36
N GLY A 135 -0.15 -4.10 -13.14
CA GLY A 135 -0.70 -3.33 -12.03
C GLY A 135 -0.11 -3.79 -10.70
N PHE A 136 -0.53 -3.17 -9.61
CA PHE A 136 -0.12 -3.55 -8.26
C PHE A 136 -1.12 -4.54 -7.66
N GLY A 137 -0.63 -5.70 -7.22
CA GLY A 137 -1.36 -6.62 -6.34
C GLY A 137 -1.20 -6.25 -4.86
N CYS A 138 -1.92 -6.94 -3.99
CA CYS A 138 -1.85 -6.73 -2.54
C CYS A 138 -0.42 -6.87 -1.98
N ALA A 139 0.37 -7.81 -2.53
CA ALA A 139 1.74 -8.06 -2.12
C ALA A 139 2.69 -6.87 -2.34
N ALA A 140 2.37 -5.92 -3.23
CA ALA A 140 3.18 -4.71 -3.42
C ALA A 140 3.30 -3.90 -2.13
N CYS A 141 2.19 -3.75 -1.39
CA CYS A 141 2.12 -2.98 -0.15
C CYS A 141 2.20 -3.88 1.11
N HIS A 142 1.93 -5.19 0.95
CA HIS A 142 1.80 -6.13 2.07
C HIS A 142 2.74 -7.34 1.94
N THR A 143 4.01 -7.06 1.63
CA THR A 143 5.13 -7.98 1.78
C THR A 143 6.32 -7.18 2.28
N GLY A 144 6.70 -7.43 3.53
CA GLY A 144 7.80 -6.74 4.19
C GLY A 144 9.12 -7.49 4.07
N GLN A 145 10.19 -6.82 4.43
CA GLN A 145 11.51 -7.43 4.60
C GLN A 145 12.28 -6.66 5.66
N VAL A 146 13.10 -7.37 6.42
CA VAL A 146 14.13 -6.77 7.28
C VAL A 146 15.47 -7.38 6.96
N ASN A 147 16.53 -6.57 6.98
CA ASN A 147 17.88 -7.02 6.73
C ASN A 147 18.70 -6.95 8.02
N TYR A 148 19.45 -7.99 8.31
CA TYR A 148 20.33 -8.02 9.46
C TYR A 148 21.58 -8.85 9.17
N ARG A 149 22.75 -8.24 9.24
CA ARG A 149 24.07 -8.89 9.06
C ARG A 149 24.15 -9.78 7.82
N GLY A 150 23.61 -9.30 6.71
CA GLY A 150 23.61 -10.02 5.42
C GLY A 150 22.46 -11.02 5.24
N HIS A 151 21.61 -11.25 6.23
CA HIS A 151 20.37 -12.01 6.08
C HIS A 151 19.25 -11.09 5.62
N GLN A 152 18.43 -11.56 4.69
CA GLN A 152 17.20 -10.94 4.25
C GLN A 152 16.05 -11.77 4.78
N ILE A 153 15.25 -11.23 5.71
CA ILE A 153 14.12 -11.96 6.31
C ILE A 153 12.84 -11.42 5.69
N ARG A 154 12.13 -12.28 4.96
CA ARG A 154 10.88 -11.94 4.30
C ARG A 154 9.71 -12.09 5.28
N ILE A 155 8.80 -11.10 5.27
CA ILE A 155 7.63 -11.03 6.15
C ILE A 155 6.38 -11.02 5.29
N GLU A 156 5.69 -12.16 5.23
CA GLU A 156 4.45 -12.29 4.47
C GLU A 156 3.33 -11.49 5.15
N GLY A 157 2.58 -10.73 4.36
CA GLY A 157 1.56 -9.82 4.89
C GLY A 157 2.11 -8.64 5.69
N GLY A 158 3.43 -8.47 5.77
CA GLY A 158 4.10 -7.37 6.48
C GLY A 158 4.08 -6.06 5.70
N ALA A 159 4.43 -4.96 6.36
CA ALA A 159 4.51 -3.65 5.73
C ALA A 159 5.63 -3.60 4.68
N ALA A 160 5.29 -3.25 3.43
CA ALA A 160 6.29 -2.99 2.40
C ALA A 160 7.03 -1.67 2.65
N HIS A 161 8.20 -1.54 2.02
CA HIS A 161 9.09 -0.40 2.22
C HIS A 161 9.31 0.44 0.95
N HIS A 162 8.50 0.24 -0.10
CA HIS A 162 8.65 1.01 -1.34
C HIS A 162 8.14 2.45 -1.21
N ASP A 163 8.68 3.33 -2.05
CA ASP A 163 8.20 4.70 -2.25
C ASP A 163 7.40 4.78 -3.55
N ILE A 164 6.07 4.69 -3.43
CA ILE A 164 5.17 4.70 -4.59
C ILE A 164 5.11 6.07 -5.27
N GLU A 165 5.30 7.16 -4.52
CA GLU A 165 5.32 8.50 -5.10
C GLU A 165 6.57 8.70 -5.95
N ALA A 166 7.74 8.27 -5.44
CA ALA A 166 8.97 8.29 -6.22
C ALA A 166 8.88 7.38 -7.46
N PHE A 167 8.28 6.19 -7.34
CA PHE A 167 8.02 5.32 -8.50
C PHE A 167 7.21 6.04 -9.58
N GLN A 168 6.11 6.66 -9.20
CA GLN A 168 5.23 7.35 -10.14
C GLN A 168 5.90 8.56 -10.77
N ALA A 169 6.65 9.34 -9.99
CA ALA A 169 7.41 10.48 -10.50
C ALA A 169 8.44 10.02 -11.55
N ARG A 170 9.24 9.00 -11.24
CA ARG A 170 10.24 8.44 -12.16
C ARG A 170 9.62 7.81 -13.41
N PHE A 171 8.46 7.15 -13.26
CA PHE A 171 7.73 6.60 -14.39
C PHE A 171 7.20 7.72 -15.32
N GLY A 172 6.71 8.82 -14.76
CA GLY A 172 6.30 9.99 -15.53
C GLY A 172 7.47 10.66 -16.26
N GLU A 173 8.64 10.77 -15.63
CA GLU A 173 9.87 11.25 -16.26
C GLU A 173 10.28 10.34 -17.45
N ALA A 174 10.23 9.02 -17.26
CA ALA A 174 10.54 8.05 -18.30
C ALA A 174 9.57 8.14 -19.49
N LEU A 175 8.26 8.29 -19.22
CA LEU A 175 7.24 8.54 -20.25
C LEU A 175 7.50 9.82 -21.02
N GLY A 176 7.83 10.92 -20.34
CA GLY A 176 8.17 12.20 -20.96
C GLY A 176 9.42 12.12 -21.85
N ALA A 177 10.46 11.43 -21.36
CA ALA A 177 11.69 11.20 -22.12
C ALA A 177 11.44 10.34 -23.37
N LEU A 178 10.59 9.32 -23.26
CA LEU A 178 10.19 8.48 -24.40
C LEU A 178 9.37 9.26 -25.41
N ALA A 179 8.44 10.10 -24.98
CA ALA A 179 7.60 10.93 -25.85
C ALA A 179 8.40 12.00 -26.62
N SER A 180 9.54 12.45 -26.08
CA SER A 180 10.36 13.54 -26.65
C SER A 180 11.57 13.07 -27.46
N SER A 181 11.85 11.74 -27.52
CA SER A 181 13.05 11.20 -28.17
C SER A 181 12.73 10.12 -29.19
N GLU A 182 12.89 10.41 -30.48
CA GLU A 182 12.71 9.44 -31.56
C GLU A 182 13.61 8.20 -31.39
N THR A 183 14.83 8.39 -30.91
CA THR A 183 15.78 7.27 -30.71
C THR A 183 15.37 6.36 -29.57
N LYS A 184 14.87 6.91 -28.45
CA LYS A 184 14.29 6.12 -27.36
C LYS A 184 13.04 5.39 -27.85
N PHE A 185 12.16 6.09 -28.57
CA PHE A 185 10.93 5.49 -29.09
C PHE A 185 11.23 4.33 -30.07
N ALA A 186 12.23 4.49 -30.94
CA ALA A 186 12.63 3.41 -31.87
C ALA A 186 13.17 2.15 -31.14
N ARG A 187 13.88 2.32 -30.01
CA ARG A 187 14.32 1.19 -29.17
C ARG A 187 13.13 0.55 -28.44
N PHE A 188 12.28 1.36 -27.84
CA PHE A 188 11.04 0.93 -27.20
C PHE A 188 10.16 0.12 -28.16
N ALA A 189 9.89 0.66 -29.36
CA ALA A 189 9.07 -0.02 -30.37
C ALA A 189 9.64 -1.39 -30.77
N ARG A 190 10.96 -1.48 -30.96
CA ARG A 190 11.62 -2.77 -31.20
C ARG A 190 11.47 -3.73 -30.04
N GLY A 191 11.62 -3.24 -28.81
CA GLY A 191 11.45 -4.04 -27.60
C GLY A 191 10.03 -4.60 -27.43
N VAL A 192 9.02 -3.78 -27.68
CA VAL A 192 7.60 -4.16 -27.60
C VAL A 192 7.23 -5.14 -28.71
N LEU A 193 7.49 -4.78 -29.97
CA LEU A 193 7.15 -5.62 -31.12
C LEU A 193 7.94 -6.94 -31.15
N GLY A 194 9.18 -6.94 -30.65
CA GLY A 194 10.00 -8.14 -30.49
C GLY A 194 9.47 -9.16 -29.47
N ARG A 195 8.52 -8.77 -28.62
CA ARG A 195 7.84 -9.65 -27.64
C ARG A 195 6.58 -10.31 -28.20
N GLY A 196 6.38 -10.26 -29.54
CA GLY A 196 5.24 -10.91 -30.20
C GLY A 196 3.94 -10.09 -30.12
N VAL A 197 3.99 -8.85 -29.70
CA VAL A 197 2.86 -7.91 -29.77
C VAL A 197 2.63 -7.59 -31.26
N GLY A 198 1.44 -7.89 -31.78
CA GLY A 198 1.08 -7.61 -33.16
C GLY A 198 1.02 -6.10 -33.44
N GLY A 199 1.11 -5.76 -34.74
CA GLY A 199 0.98 -4.37 -35.19
C GLY A 199 2.24 -3.81 -35.86
N THR A 200 2.21 -2.52 -36.15
CA THR A 200 3.33 -1.78 -36.78
C THR A 200 3.89 -0.72 -35.79
N PRO A 201 5.11 -0.22 -36.03
CA PRO A 201 5.66 0.89 -35.25
C PRO A 201 4.76 2.13 -35.25
N GLU A 202 4.04 2.39 -36.34
CA GLU A 202 3.12 3.54 -36.48
C GLU A 202 1.88 3.37 -35.58
N ALA A 203 1.28 2.16 -35.59
CA ALA A 203 0.14 1.83 -34.73
C ALA A 203 0.54 1.90 -33.24
N LEU A 204 1.73 1.40 -32.88
CA LEU A 204 2.27 1.50 -31.54
C LEU A 204 2.50 2.97 -31.15
N ALA A 205 3.01 3.81 -32.06
CA ALA A 205 3.21 5.23 -31.82
C ALA A 205 1.88 5.98 -31.58
N GLU A 206 0.81 5.59 -32.27
CA GLU A 206 -0.52 6.15 -32.05
C GLU A 206 -1.08 5.76 -30.68
N ALA A 207 -1.01 4.47 -30.33
CA ALA A 207 -1.42 3.97 -29.02
C ALA A 207 -0.62 4.62 -27.88
N PHE A 208 0.70 4.77 -28.06
CA PHE A 208 1.56 5.44 -27.08
C PHE A 208 1.20 6.92 -26.92
N ARG A 209 0.97 7.66 -28.00
CA ARG A 209 0.54 9.07 -27.91
C ARG A 209 -0.81 9.23 -27.21
N CYS A 210 -1.75 8.30 -27.46
CA CYS A 210 -3.02 8.26 -26.75
C CYS A 210 -2.80 8.06 -25.25
N TYR A 211 -2.01 7.06 -24.85
CA TYR A 211 -1.71 6.75 -23.46
C TYR A 211 -0.96 7.89 -22.75
N ALA A 212 0.13 8.38 -23.33
CA ALA A 212 0.90 9.48 -22.75
C ALA A 212 0.07 10.77 -22.65
N GLY A 213 -0.79 11.03 -23.65
CA GLY A 213 -1.75 12.13 -23.63
C GLY A 213 -2.79 12.01 -22.51
N SER A 214 -3.25 10.81 -22.21
CA SER A 214 -4.17 10.54 -21.10
C SER A 214 -3.51 10.79 -19.75
N VAL A 215 -2.29 10.27 -19.56
CA VAL A 215 -1.47 10.51 -18.37
C VAL A 215 -1.20 12.00 -18.18
N GLY A 216 -0.83 12.71 -19.25
CA GLY A 216 -0.57 14.16 -19.23
C GLY A 216 -1.81 14.97 -18.84
N LYS A 217 -3.00 14.61 -19.34
CA LYS A 217 -4.28 15.28 -18.95
C LYS A 217 -4.60 15.08 -17.48
N SER A 218 -4.42 13.86 -16.96
CA SER A 218 -4.63 13.58 -15.54
C SER A 218 -3.67 14.39 -14.67
N ARG A 219 -2.40 14.42 -15.03
CA ARG A 219 -1.39 15.23 -14.34
C ARG A 219 -1.77 16.71 -14.33
N SER A 220 -2.09 17.29 -15.50
CA SER A 220 -2.47 18.70 -15.60
C SER A 220 -3.72 19.05 -14.80
N PHE A 221 -4.67 18.12 -14.69
CA PHE A 221 -5.85 18.29 -13.85
C PHE A 221 -5.46 18.40 -12.36
N PHE A 222 -4.64 17.48 -11.85
CA PHE A 222 -4.23 17.48 -10.45
C PHE A 222 -3.32 18.66 -10.11
N GLU A 223 -2.43 19.05 -11.01
CA GLU A 223 -1.61 20.28 -10.85
C GLU A 223 -2.49 21.52 -10.73
N ALA A 224 -3.52 21.65 -11.58
CA ALA A 224 -4.45 22.76 -11.52
C ALA A 224 -5.33 22.73 -10.25
N ALA A 225 -5.79 21.55 -9.83
CA ALA A 225 -6.58 21.39 -8.62
C ALA A 225 -5.74 21.75 -7.36
N GLN A 226 -4.49 21.27 -7.30
CA GLN A 226 -3.57 21.62 -6.22
C GLN A 226 -3.27 23.13 -6.17
N ALA A 227 -3.10 23.77 -7.32
CA ALA A 227 -2.89 25.22 -7.39
C ALA A 227 -4.10 26.03 -6.86
N GLY A 228 -5.28 25.44 -6.83
CA GLY A 228 -6.52 26.04 -6.30
C GLY A 228 -6.64 25.95 -4.77
N VAL A 229 -5.77 25.20 -4.09
CA VAL A 229 -5.79 25.01 -2.63
C VAL A 229 -4.49 25.49 -1.99
N SER A 230 -4.58 26.05 -0.78
CA SER A 230 -3.41 26.62 -0.09
C SER A 230 -2.61 25.60 0.71
N GLU A 231 -3.23 24.50 1.11
CA GLU A 231 -2.55 23.43 1.84
C GLU A 231 -1.70 22.60 0.89
N LEU A 232 -0.45 22.35 1.26
CA LEU A 232 0.47 21.53 0.48
C LEU A 232 0.39 20.06 0.91
N PRO A 233 0.55 19.12 -0.02
CA PRO A 233 0.63 17.71 0.33
C PRO A 233 1.86 17.41 1.18
N THR A 234 1.75 16.41 2.04
CA THR A 234 2.87 15.87 2.83
C THR A 234 3.41 14.64 2.10
N ALA A 235 4.68 14.67 1.74
CA ALA A 235 5.31 13.53 1.06
C ALA A 235 5.19 12.26 1.90
N SER A 236 4.76 11.19 1.27
CA SER A 236 4.62 9.88 1.92
C SER A 236 5.99 9.25 2.18
N GLY A 237 6.87 9.23 1.20
CA GLY A 237 8.17 8.56 1.27
C GLY A 237 8.06 7.05 1.42
N PHE A 238 9.14 6.41 1.85
CA PHE A 238 9.21 4.94 1.95
C PHE A 238 8.23 4.37 2.98
N GLY A 239 7.54 3.28 2.59
CA GLY A 239 6.70 2.48 3.46
C GLY A 239 5.37 3.10 3.85
N ARG A 240 4.98 4.21 3.21
CA ARG A 240 3.76 4.95 3.55
C ARG A 240 3.03 5.46 2.32
N LEU A 241 1.75 5.78 2.52
CA LEU A 241 0.90 6.43 1.51
C LEU A 241 -0.28 7.12 2.19
N ASP A 242 -0.68 8.29 1.71
CA ASP A 242 -2.02 8.81 2.00
C ASP A 242 -3.03 8.08 1.10
N ALA A 243 -3.30 6.81 1.44
CA ALA A 243 -4.09 5.92 0.61
C ALA A 243 -5.54 6.40 0.44
N HIS A 244 -6.10 7.07 1.46
CA HIS A 244 -7.47 7.56 1.40
C HIS A 244 -7.60 8.78 0.48
N GLU A 245 -6.87 9.87 0.77
CA GLU A 245 -7.01 11.09 -0.01
C GLU A 245 -6.60 10.86 -1.47
N ARG A 246 -5.50 10.13 -1.66
CA ARG A 246 -5.03 9.75 -2.99
C ARG A 246 -6.05 8.88 -3.73
N GLY A 247 -6.57 7.85 -3.09
CA GLY A 247 -7.55 6.95 -3.69
C GLY A 247 -8.81 7.70 -4.12
N VAL A 248 -9.35 8.56 -3.25
CA VAL A 248 -10.54 9.38 -3.57
C VAL A 248 -10.22 10.44 -4.64
N ASN A 249 -9.03 11.08 -4.62
CA ASN A 249 -8.60 11.99 -5.68
C ASN A 249 -8.61 11.28 -7.04
N LEU A 250 -8.00 10.11 -7.12
CA LEU A 250 -7.93 9.35 -8.36
C LEU A 250 -9.29 8.84 -8.84
N PHE A 251 -10.12 8.41 -7.89
CA PHE A 251 -11.38 7.76 -8.20
C PHE A 251 -12.54 8.75 -8.39
N LEU A 252 -12.64 9.82 -7.59
CA LEU A 252 -13.82 10.69 -7.56
C LEU A 252 -13.53 12.17 -7.88
N ALA A 253 -12.28 12.58 -8.10
CA ALA A 253 -11.96 13.95 -8.49
C ALA A 253 -11.38 14.02 -9.91
N GLY A 254 -10.39 13.20 -10.22
CA GLY A 254 -9.68 13.19 -11.50
C GLY A 254 -10.50 12.71 -12.68
N PRO A 255 -9.88 12.64 -13.89
CA PRO A 255 -10.55 12.09 -15.05
C PRO A 255 -11.04 10.65 -14.81
N PRO A 256 -12.25 10.28 -15.26
CA PRO A 256 -13.16 11.05 -16.12
C PRO A 256 -14.15 11.95 -15.38
N VAL A 257 -14.17 11.95 -14.05
CA VAL A 257 -15.10 12.74 -13.22
C VAL A 257 -14.89 14.24 -13.43
N LEU A 258 -13.61 14.66 -13.44
CA LEU A 258 -13.16 16.04 -13.67
C LEU A 258 -13.83 17.06 -12.73
N GLU A 259 -14.00 16.69 -11.46
CA GLU A 259 -14.58 17.58 -10.44
C GLU A 259 -13.49 18.06 -9.47
N ALA A 260 -12.92 19.25 -9.77
CA ALA A 260 -11.81 19.80 -8.99
C ALA A 260 -12.19 20.11 -7.53
N ARG A 261 -13.48 20.34 -7.22
CA ARG A 261 -13.95 20.54 -5.83
C ARG A 261 -13.80 19.29 -4.97
N ASN A 262 -13.73 18.11 -5.61
CA ASN A 262 -13.50 16.85 -4.92
C ASN A 262 -12.01 16.61 -4.60
N TYR A 263 -11.09 17.43 -5.11
CA TYR A 263 -9.68 17.30 -4.83
C TYR A 263 -9.36 17.76 -3.39
N VAL A 264 -8.63 16.95 -2.66
CA VAL A 264 -8.08 17.27 -1.33
C VAL A 264 -6.59 16.92 -1.33
N PRO A 265 -5.71 17.83 -0.82
CA PRO A 265 -4.29 17.53 -0.71
C PRO A 265 -4.00 16.29 0.15
N GLU A 266 -3.05 15.49 -0.29
CA GLU A 266 -2.62 14.29 0.43
C GLU A 266 -1.76 14.70 1.64
N THR A 267 -2.36 14.78 2.84
CA THR A 267 -1.71 15.31 4.05
C THR A 267 -1.72 14.35 5.23
N ALA A 268 -2.14 13.11 5.02
CA ALA A 268 -2.29 12.11 6.07
C ALA A 268 -1.64 10.76 5.70
N PRO A 269 -0.33 10.71 5.36
CA PRO A 269 0.33 9.47 5.00
C PRO A 269 0.35 8.48 6.18
N VAL A 270 -0.01 7.23 5.88
CA VAL A 270 -0.01 6.12 6.85
C VAL A 270 0.90 4.99 6.38
N SER A 271 1.48 4.23 7.31
CA SER A 271 2.23 3.03 6.99
C SER A 271 1.30 1.91 6.50
N PHE A 272 1.84 1.01 5.68
CA PHE A 272 1.10 -0.18 5.27
C PHE A 272 0.89 -1.10 6.47
N PRO A 273 -0.36 -1.46 6.83
CA PRO A 273 -0.60 -2.31 8.00
C PRO A 273 -0.27 -3.77 7.70
N ALA A 274 0.11 -4.52 8.74
CA ALA A 274 0.20 -5.97 8.63
C ALA A 274 -1.17 -6.62 8.38
N MET A 275 -1.17 -7.73 7.63
CA MET A 275 -2.38 -8.40 7.15
C MET A 275 -2.80 -9.60 8.01
N TRP A 276 -1.87 -10.25 8.76
CA TRP A 276 -2.25 -11.35 9.66
C TRP A 276 -3.28 -10.90 10.68
N ASP A 277 -4.14 -11.81 11.10
CA ASP A 277 -5.31 -11.62 11.96
C ASP A 277 -6.42 -10.70 11.38
N THR A 278 -6.15 -9.89 10.34
CA THR A 278 -7.15 -8.94 9.78
C THR A 278 -8.43 -9.59 9.24
N PRO A 279 -8.42 -10.83 8.72
CA PRO A 279 -9.65 -11.52 8.34
C PRO A 279 -10.66 -11.70 9.48
N TYR A 280 -10.18 -11.69 10.72
CA TYR A 280 -10.99 -11.93 11.91
C TYR A 280 -11.44 -10.65 12.63
N PHE A 281 -10.85 -9.48 12.29
CA PHE A 281 -11.25 -8.21 12.88
C PHE A 281 -12.65 -7.80 12.45
N ASP A 282 -13.45 -7.30 13.38
CA ASP A 282 -14.79 -6.75 13.09
C ASP A 282 -14.71 -5.45 12.29
N TRP A 283 -13.73 -4.59 12.58
CA TRP A 283 -13.46 -3.36 11.86
C TRP A 283 -11.99 -3.25 11.49
N VAL A 284 -11.73 -2.75 10.27
CA VAL A 284 -10.37 -2.58 9.73
C VAL A 284 -10.09 -1.14 9.30
N LEU A 285 -8.89 -0.88 8.77
CA LEU A 285 -8.22 0.40 8.62
C LEU A 285 -7.87 1.03 9.99
N TYR A 286 -6.97 2.01 10.01
CA TYR A 286 -6.50 2.60 11.28
C TYR A 286 -7.61 3.25 12.09
N ASN A 287 -8.58 3.88 11.41
CA ASN A 287 -9.74 4.54 11.99
C ASN A 287 -10.98 3.63 12.11
N ALA A 288 -10.82 2.32 11.98
CA ALA A 288 -11.91 1.35 12.09
C ALA A 288 -13.12 1.67 11.17
N SER A 289 -12.86 2.01 9.91
CA SER A 289 -13.88 2.61 9.04
C SER A 289 -14.57 1.62 8.09
N VAL A 290 -14.06 0.41 7.92
CA VAL A 290 -14.65 -0.61 7.02
C VAL A 290 -14.82 -1.92 7.77
N ARG A 291 -15.96 -2.58 7.57
CA ARG A 291 -16.33 -3.80 8.28
C ARG A 291 -16.18 -5.06 7.41
N GLN A 292 -16.69 -5.04 6.19
CA GLN A 292 -16.71 -6.20 5.32
C GLN A 292 -15.37 -6.40 4.59
N PRO A 293 -14.73 -7.59 4.66
CA PRO A 293 -13.46 -7.87 4.00
C PRO A 293 -13.46 -7.66 2.49
N LEU A 294 -14.46 -8.16 1.77
CA LEU A 294 -14.53 -7.98 0.31
C LEU A 294 -14.70 -6.51 -0.07
N ALA A 295 -15.57 -5.77 0.62
CA ALA A 295 -15.78 -4.34 0.37
C ALA A 295 -14.48 -3.54 0.59
N ARG A 296 -13.72 -3.85 1.67
CA ARG A 296 -12.42 -3.26 1.92
C ARG A 296 -11.46 -3.50 0.75
N ASN A 297 -11.28 -4.75 0.34
CA ASN A 297 -10.30 -5.07 -0.70
C ASN A 297 -10.72 -4.54 -2.08
N VAL A 298 -12.02 -4.47 -2.37
CA VAL A 298 -12.54 -3.86 -3.61
C VAL A 298 -12.28 -2.36 -3.64
N ILE A 299 -12.51 -1.62 -2.54
CA ILE A 299 -12.25 -0.18 -2.52
C ILE A 299 -10.74 0.11 -2.58
N GLU A 300 -9.90 -0.73 -1.96
CA GLU A 300 -8.45 -0.64 -2.08
C GLU A 300 -7.99 -0.86 -3.54
N ALA A 301 -8.54 -1.85 -4.24
CA ALA A 301 -8.23 -2.09 -5.66
C ALA A 301 -8.63 -0.89 -6.54
N LEU A 302 -9.77 -0.25 -6.28
CA LEU A 302 -10.17 0.98 -6.97
C LEU A 302 -9.23 2.15 -6.64
N GLY A 303 -8.80 2.29 -5.39
CA GLY A 303 -7.84 3.30 -4.94
C GLY A 303 -6.44 3.16 -5.56
N VAL A 304 -6.05 1.93 -5.96
CA VAL A 304 -4.82 1.66 -6.72
C VAL A 304 -5.09 1.37 -8.20
N GLN A 305 -6.14 1.98 -8.75
CA GLN A 305 -6.43 2.10 -10.19
C GLN A 305 -6.94 0.83 -10.88
N ALA A 306 -7.76 0.02 -10.20
CA ALA A 306 -8.61 -0.90 -10.93
C ALA A 306 -9.57 -0.08 -11.81
N PRO A 307 -9.67 -0.38 -13.13
CA PRO A 307 -10.51 0.40 -14.03
C PRO A 307 -11.99 0.32 -13.67
N ILE A 308 -12.68 1.43 -13.83
CA ILE A 308 -14.14 1.51 -13.65
C ILE A 308 -14.74 2.49 -14.65
N ASN A 309 -15.92 2.16 -15.17
CA ASN A 309 -16.70 3.09 -15.97
C ASN A 309 -17.59 3.94 -15.05
N HIS A 310 -17.15 5.15 -14.75
CA HIS A 310 -17.83 6.07 -13.84
C HIS A 310 -19.26 6.39 -14.27
N ALA A 311 -19.55 6.44 -15.58
CA ALA A 311 -20.90 6.68 -16.08
C ALA A 311 -21.90 5.54 -15.74
N THR A 312 -21.40 4.40 -15.26
CA THR A 312 -22.24 3.26 -14.88
C THR A 312 -22.38 3.08 -13.37
N ILE A 313 -21.73 3.92 -12.55
CA ILE A 313 -21.79 3.80 -11.08
C ILE A 313 -23.23 3.87 -10.55
N PHE A 314 -24.05 4.76 -11.11
CA PHE A 314 -25.44 4.98 -10.68
C PHE A 314 -26.48 4.31 -11.60
N THR A 315 -26.06 3.40 -12.51
CA THR A 315 -26.94 2.57 -13.33
C THR A 315 -27.16 1.19 -12.70
N ASP A 316 -28.05 0.37 -13.29
CA ASP A 316 -28.32 -0.99 -12.79
C ASP A 316 -27.10 -1.91 -12.88
N GLN A 317 -26.23 -1.71 -13.87
CA GLN A 317 -25.05 -2.55 -14.09
C GLN A 317 -23.79 -1.71 -14.14
N LEU A 318 -22.90 -1.92 -13.17
CA LEU A 318 -21.60 -1.28 -13.10
C LEU A 318 -20.56 -2.05 -13.94
N VAL A 319 -19.86 -1.34 -14.81
CA VAL A 319 -18.74 -1.90 -15.61
C VAL A 319 -17.42 -1.56 -14.92
N HIS A 320 -16.66 -2.60 -14.57
CA HIS A 320 -15.39 -2.45 -13.84
C HIS A 320 -14.39 -3.54 -14.18
N GLY A 321 -13.12 -3.27 -13.89
CA GLY A 321 -12.02 -4.20 -14.04
C GLY A 321 -11.53 -4.85 -12.74
N VAL A 322 -12.17 -4.61 -11.60
CA VAL A 322 -11.79 -5.26 -10.33
C VAL A 322 -11.91 -6.78 -10.46
N ASN A 323 -10.87 -7.51 -10.07
CA ASN A 323 -10.87 -8.97 -10.07
C ASN A 323 -11.32 -9.49 -8.70
N VAL A 324 -12.66 -9.52 -8.49
CA VAL A 324 -13.25 -9.90 -7.19
C VAL A 324 -12.96 -11.38 -6.87
N ASP A 325 -12.85 -12.25 -7.86
CA ASP A 325 -12.52 -13.66 -7.67
C ASP A 325 -11.14 -13.82 -7.01
N ASN A 326 -10.11 -13.17 -7.55
CA ASN A 326 -8.78 -13.18 -6.98
C ASN A 326 -8.73 -12.48 -5.61
N ILE A 327 -9.49 -11.40 -5.42
CA ILE A 327 -9.63 -10.72 -4.13
C ILE A 327 -10.22 -11.65 -3.08
N ALA A 328 -11.28 -12.38 -3.40
CA ALA A 328 -11.93 -13.32 -2.49
C ALA A 328 -11.01 -14.50 -2.14
N ARG A 329 -10.32 -15.07 -3.13
CA ARG A 329 -9.30 -16.12 -2.89
C ARG A 329 -8.13 -15.59 -2.06
N GLY A 330 -7.69 -14.36 -2.30
CA GLY A 330 -6.66 -13.72 -1.49
C GLY A 330 -7.11 -13.51 -0.04
N GLN A 331 -8.36 -13.09 0.16
CA GLN A 331 -8.94 -12.97 1.50
C GLN A 331 -9.02 -14.32 2.21
N LYS A 332 -9.33 -15.40 1.49
CA LYS A 332 -9.29 -16.76 2.02
C LYS A 332 -7.87 -17.19 2.40
N ALA A 333 -6.87 -16.93 1.56
CA ALA A 333 -5.47 -17.21 1.88
C ALA A 333 -4.99 -16.46 3.13
N LEU A 334 -5.44 -15.21 3.33
CA LEU A 334 -5.12 -14.43 4.52
C LEU A 334 -5.69 -15.03 5.82
N MET A 335 -6.72 -15.86 5.75
CA MET A 335 -7.25 -16.56 6.94
C MET A 335 -6.26 -17.59 7.51
N ASP A 336 -5.35 -18.10 6.69
CA ASP A 336 -4.30 -19.04 7.09
C ASP A 336 -2.98 -18.33 7.43
N LEU A 337 -2.89 -17.01 7.20
CA LEU A 337 -1.67 -16.25 7.43
C LEU A 337 -1.48 -15.93 8.91
N THR A 338 -0.44 -16.47 9.50
CA THR A 338 -0.08 -16.22 10.90
C THR A 338 0.97 -15.12 11.03
N SER A 339 1.05 -14.48 12.20
CA SER A 339 2.11 -13.52 12.52
C SER A 339 3.50 -14.17 12.49
N PRO A 340 4.57 -13.45 12.10
CA PRO A 340 5.92 -14.00 12.09
C PRO A 340 6.45 -14.17 13.51
N VAL A 341 7.08 -15.31 13.77
CA VAL A 341 7.83 -15.56 15.00
C VAL A 341 9.21 -14.93 14.89
N TRP A 342 9.71 -14.37 16.00
CA TRP A 342 11.07 -13.82 16.07
C TRP A 342 12.12 -14.90 15.74
N PRO A 343 12.94 -14.73 14.71
CA PRO A 343 13.94 -15.73 14.31
C PRO A 343 15.21 -15.61 15.17
N GLU A 344 15.23 -16.29 16.31
CA GLU A 344 16.32 -16.21 17.29
C GLU A 344 17.69 -16.61 16.73
N ASP A 345 17.74 -17.49 15.76
CA ASP A 345 18.94 -17.93 15.06
C ASP A 345 19.58 -16.83 14.21
N ILE A 346 18.82 -15.83 13.79
CA ILE A 346 19.28 -14.70 12.96
C ILE A 346 19.40 -13.43 13.80
N LEU A 347 18.30 -13.03 14.47
CA LEU A 347 18.21 -11.76 15.19
C LEU A 347 18.75 -11.83 16.63
N GLY A 348 19.10 -13.03 17.09
CA GLY A 348 19.58 -13.31 18.44
C GLY A 348 18.50 -13.80 19.40
N PRO A 349 18.91 -14.50 20.47
CA PRO A 349 17.99 -15.11 21.43
C PRO A 349 17.21 -14.05 22.22
N ILE A 350 15.99 -14.40 22.59
CA ILE A 350 15.15 -13.63 23.53
C ILE A 350 15.61 -13.93 24.97
N ASP A 351 15.87 -12.89 25.77
CA ASP A 351 16.11 -13.06 27.20
C ASP A 351 14.80 -13.43 27.90
N GLN A 352 14.66 -14.70 28.23
CA GLN A 352 13.45 -15.26 28.83
C GLN A 352 13.13 -14.68 30.21
N ALA A 353 14.15 -14.26 30.97
CA ALA A 353 13.92 -13.64 32.28
C ALA A 353 13.38 -12.22 32.13
N LEU A 354 13.94 -11.46 31.20
CA LEU A 354 13.42 -10.14 30.85
C LEU A 354 12.03 -10.24 30.21
N ALA A 355 11.82 -11.18 29.31
CA ALA A 355 10.52 -11.39 28.67
C ALA A 355 9.42 -11.74 29.69
N ALA A 356 9.71 -12.57 30.69
CA ALA A 356 8.75 -12.87 31.76
C ALA A 356 8.37 -11.59 32.55
N ARG A 357 9.35 -10.76 32.93
CA ARG A 357 9.12 -9.45 33.56
C ARG A 357 8.34 -8.51 32.61
N GLY A 358 8.69 -8.50 31.34
CA GLY A 358 8.01 -7.73 30.29
C GLY A 358 6.54 -8.12 30.15
N GLY A 359 6.21 -9.40 30.28
CA GLY A 359 4.84 -9.91 30.26
C GLY A 359 3.98 -9.34 31.40
N GLU A 360 4.54 -9.25 32.62
CA GLU A 360 3.83 -8.59 33.75
C GLU A 360 3.54 -7.12 33.44
N LEU A 361 4.54 -6.41 32.87
CA LEU A 361 4.39 -5.00 32.49
C LEU A 361 3.37 -4.83 31.36
N TYR A 362 3.36 -5.73 30.39
CA TYR A 362 2.40 -5.74 29.29
C TYR A 362 0.96 -5.91 29.83
N GLN A 363 0.73 -6.86 30.71
CA GLN A 363 -0.58 -7.04 31.33
C GLN A 363 -1.04 -5.80 32.10
N ALA A 364 -0.14 -5.10 32.76
CA ALA A 364 -0.46 -3.91 33.54
C ALA A 364 -0.67 -2.65 32.69
N GLN A 365 0.01 -2.51 31.54
CA GLN A 365 0.09 -1.24 30.80
C GLN A 365 -0.55 -1.29 29.41
N CYS A 366 -0.63 -2.47 28.77
CA CYS A 366 -0.91 -2.61 27.34
C CYS A 366 -2.14 -3.50 27.03
N ALA A 367 -2.33 -4.58 27.79
CA ALA A 367 -3.30 -5.64 27.48
C ALA A 367 -4.76 -5.17 27.49
N SER A 368 -5.09 -4.09 28.21
CA SER A 368 -6.44 -3.51 28.21
C SER A 368 -6.86 -2.92 26.85
N CYS A 369 -5.87 -2.52 26.01
CA CYS A 369 -6.10 -2.00 24.68
C CYS A 369 -5.65 -3.01 23.60
N HIS A 370 -4.54 -3.71 23.83
CA HIS A 370 -3.93 -4.65 22.90
C HIS A 370 -4.09 -6.08 23.41
N ALA A 371 -5.15 -6.75 22.97
CA ALA A 371 -5.37 -8.15 23.32
C ALA A 371 -4.22 -9.03 22.81
N VAL A 372 -3.87 -10.07 23.57
CA VAL A 372 -2.97 -11.12 23.10
C VAL A 372 -3.81 -12.16 22.33
N ILE A 373 -3.43 -12.42 21.11
CA ILE A 373 -4.07 -13.39 20.21
C ILE A 373 -3.21 -14.65 20.16
N ASP A 374 -3.85 -15.80 20.24
CA ASP A 374 -3.18 -17.06 19.95
C ASP A 374 -2.88 -17.14 18.45
N ARG A 375 -1.61 -17.26 18.10
CA ARG A 375 -1.12 -17.20 16.72
C ARG A 375 -1.74 -18.27 15.82
N MET A 376 -2.02 -19.46 16.34
CA MET A 376 -2.51 -20.60 15.55
C MET A 376 -4.02 -20.62 15.39
N THR A 377 -4.73 -20.11 16.38
CA THR A 377 -6.21 -20.12 16.39
C THR A 377 -6.80 -18.77 16.02
N HIS A 378 -6.00 -17.72 15.95
CA HIS A 378 -6.42 -16.32 15.74
C HIS A 378 -7.46 -15.85 16.77
N ALA A 379 -7.55 -16.50 17.91
CA ALA A 379 -8.50 -16.16 18.98
C ALA A 379 -7.80 -15.42 20.13
N PRO A 380 -8.51 -14.57 20.88
CA PRO A 380 -7.96 -13.97 22.08
C PRO A 380 -7.48 -15.06 23.06
N SER A 381 -6.26 -14.90 23.57
CA SER A 381 -5.65 -15.89 24.49
C SER A 381 -6.53 -16.13 25.71
N GLY A 382 -6.71 -17.42 26.07
CA GLY A 382 -7.56 -17.82 27.19
C GLY A 382 -9.05 -17.96 26.85
N THR A 383 -9.46 -17.73 25.62
CA THR A 383 -10.80 -18.05 25.14
C THR A 383 -10.81 -19.42 24.46
N ALA A 384 -11.87 -20.21 24.67
CA ALA A 384 -12.06 -21.40 23.88
C ALA A 384 -12.42 -20.99 22.45
N ALA A 385 -11.54 -21.26 21.49
CA ALA A 385 -11.85 -21.04 20.09
C ALA A 385 -13.04 -21.93 19.72
N SER A 386 -14.20 -21.34 19.48
CA SER A 386 -15.40 -22.04 19.06
C SER A 386 -15.64 -21.83 17.58
N GLY A 387 -15.02 -22.69 16.73
CA GLY A 387 -15.38 -22.81 15.33
C GLY A 387 -15.01 -21.62 14.42
N ALA A 388 -15.43 -21.68 13.17
CA ALA A 388 -15.14 -20.71 12.11
C ALA A 388 -15.75 -19.31 12.32
N ASP A 389 -16.40 -19.05 13.43
CA ASP A 389 -17.24 -17.86 13.67
C ASP A 389 -16.63 -16.87 14.70
N HIS A 390 -15.35 -17.03 15.06
CA HIS A 390 -14.75 -16.11 16.01
C HIS A 390 -14.35 -14.79 15.33
N ARG A 391 -14.96 -13.73 15.79
CA ARG A 391 -14.59 -12.36 15.43
C ARG A 391 -13.80 -11.75 16.57
N ILE A 392 -12.80 -10.96 16.21
CA ILE A 392 -12.02 -10.18 17.16
C ILE A 392 -12.62 -8.78 17.17
N GLU A 393 -13.29 -8.43 18.26
CA GLU A 393 -13.71 -7.04 18.49
C GLU A 393 -12.48 -6.19 18.75
N ILE A 394 -12.24 -5.23 17.86
CA ILE A 394 -11.10 -4.32 17.95
C ILE A 394 -11.52 -3.07 18.71
N PRO A 395 -10.95 -2.80 19.90
CA PRO A 395 -11.28 -1.60 20.66
C PRO A 395 -10.85 -0.35 19.89
N THR A 396 -11.70 0.68 19.94
CA THR A 396 -11.45 1.98 19.34
C THR A 396 -11.40 3.05 20.41
N PHE A 397 -10.54 4.05 20.21
CA PHE A 397 -10.31 5.12 21.17
C PHE A 397 -10.45 6.48 20.49
N PRO A 398 -11.11 7.48 21.13
CA PRO A 398 -11.16 8.85 20.65
C PRO A 398 -9.77 9.43 20.38
N LEU A 399 -9.67 10.28 19.35
CA LEU A 399 -8.40 10.87 18.91
C LEU A 399 -7.69 11.65 20.04
N ASP A 400 -8.45 12.36 20.86
CA ASP A 400 -7.93 13.13 22.01
C ASP A 400 -7.41 12.24 23.14
N GLN A 401 -7.93 11.02 23.28
CA GLN A 401 -7.44 10.05 24.25
C GLN A 401 -6.09 9.43 23.83
N VAL A 402 -5.94 9.10 22.54
CA VAL A 402 -4.70 8.51 22.01
C VAL A 402 -3.64 9.59 21.79
N GLY A 403 -4.05 10.77 21.34
CA GLY A 403 -3.22 11.94 21.11
C GLY A 403 -2.25 11.83 19.93
N THR A 404 -2.33 10.75 19.12
CA THR A 404 -1.53 10.59 17.89
C THR A 404 -2.04 11.51 16.78
N ASP A 405 -1.31 11.61 15.66
CA ASP A 405 -1.72 12.50 14.55
C ASP A 405 -3.19 12.23 14.15
N PRO A 406 -4.07 13.24 14.19
CA PRO A 406 -5.50 13.03 13.97
C PRO A 406 -5.91 13.03 12.49
N ARG A 407 -5.00 13.37 11.58
CA ARG A 407 -5.37 13.74 10.21
C ARG A 407 -6.04 12.61 9.44
N GLN A 408 -5.50 11.41 9.50
CA GLN A 408 -6.07 10.28 8.75
C GLN A 408 -7.55 10.03 9.09
N ALA A 409 -7.90 10.00 10.38
CA ALA A 409 -9.28 9.81 10.79
C ALA A 409 -10.16 11.04 10.49
N THR A 410 -9.59 12.25 10.63
CA THR A 410 -10.32 13.50 10.43
C THR A 410 -10.63 13.76 8.97
N THR A 411 -9.68 13.56 8.07
CA THR A 411 -9.89 13.75 6.63
C THR A 411 -10.89 12.72 6.11
N PHE A 412 -10.71 11.45 6.48
CA PHE A 412 -11.66 10.39 6.13
C PHE A 412 -13.10 10.71 6.55
N ALA A 413 -13.29 11.12 7.81
CA ALA A 413 -14.62 11.36 8.37
C ALA A 413 -15.33 12.58 7.75
N ARG A 414 -14.57 13.58 7.31
CA ARG A 414 -15.11 14.88 6.86
C ARG A 414 -15.17 15.07 5.35
N ARG A 415 -14.55 14.17 4.59
CA ARG A 415 -14.46 14.33 3.15
C ARG A 415 -15.81 14.14 2.46
N MET A 416 -16.30 15.20 1.82
CA MET A 416 -17.48 15.20 0.97
C MET A 416 -17.05 15.24 -0.51
N VAL A 417 -17.88 14.68 -1.39
CA VAL A 417 -17.68 14.66 -2.84
C VAL A 417 -18.97 15.04 -3.57
N ASP A 418 -18.83 15.74 -4.69
CA ASP A 418 -19.89 16.04 -5.64
C ASP A 418 -19.77 15.08 -6.83
N LEU A 419 -20.80 14.30 -7.10
CA LEU A 419 -20.82 13.28 -8.15
C LEU A 419 -21.79 13.62 -9.29
N THR A 420 -22.24 14.87 -9.38
CA THR A 420 -23.18 15.30 -10.43
C THR A 420 -22.63 15.13 -11.85
N ASN A 421 -21.31 15.20 -12.04
CA ASN A 421 -20.66 14.97 -13.33
C ASN A 421 -20.78 13.51 -13.84
N ILE A 422 -21.23 12.60 -12.99
CA ILE A 422 -21.43 11.17 -13.28
C ILE A 422 -22.86 10.71 -12.90
N ASP A 423 -23.82 11.62 -12.96
CA ASP A 423 -25.24 11.38 -12.62
C ASP A 423 -25.49 10.93 -11.17
N GLY A 424 -24.56 11.25 -10.27
CA GLY A 424 -24.65 10.94 -8.84
C GLY A 424 -25.14 12.11 -7.99
N PRO A 425 -25.19 11.94 -6.66
CA PRO A 425 -25.62 12.98 -5.74
C PRO A 425 -24.65 14.17 -5.71
N PRO A 426 -25.16 15.42 -5.52
CA PRO A 426 -24.33 16.63 -5.45
C PRO A 426 -23.50 16.73 -4.17
N GLU A 427 -23.84 15.97 -3.14
CA GLU A 427 -23.13 15.94 -1.87
C GLU A 427 -23.31 14.57 -1.20
N ILE A 428 -22.21 13.86 -1.04
CA ILE A 428 -22.16 12.56 -0.35
C ILE A 428 -20.78 12.42 0.33
N SER A 429 -20.68 11.77 1.49
CA SER A 429 -19.35 11.48 2.05
C SER A 429 -18.59 10.49 1.17
N SER A 430 -17.26 10.64 1.11
CA SER A 430 -16.40 9.75 0.31
C SER A 430 -16.56 8.28 0.72
N PHE A 431 -16.74 8.00 2.01
CA PHE A 431 -16.93 6.64 2.49
C PHE A 431 -18.31 6.06 2.11
N GLN A 432 -19.38 6.87 2.08
CA GLN A 432 -20.67 6.41 1.56
C GLN A 432 -20.63 6.16 0.06
N ALA A 433 -19.95 7.01 -0.71
CA ALA A 433 -19.71 6.77 -2.14
C ALA A 433 -18.94 5.44 -2.36
N GLY A 434 -17.91 5.19 -1.56
CA GLY A 434 -17.18 3.92 -1.55
C GLY A 434 -18.08 2.72 -1.22
N GLN A 435 -18.95 2.85 -0.22
CA GLN A 435 -19.91 1.80 0.16
C GLN A 435 -20.86 1.45 -0.99
N VAL A 436 -21.42 2.45 -1.67
CA VAL A 436 -22.33 2.24 -2.82
C VAL A 436 -21.63 1.47 -3.94
N VAL A 437 -20.40 1.85 -4.26
CA VAL A 437 -19.66 1.21 -5.37
C VAL A 437 -19.26 -0.22 -5.00
N THR A 438 -18.74 -0.44 -3.80
CA THR A 438 -18.32 -1.78 -3.36
C THR A 438 -19.50 -2.73 -3.23
N GLU A 439 -20.67 -2.24 -2.75
CA GLU A 439 -21.89 -3.03 -2.70
C GLU A 439 -22.29 -3.54 -4.10
N LYS A 440 -22.29 -2.67 -5.09
CA LYS A 440 -22.63 -3.06 -6.47
C LYS A 440 -21.65 -4.09 -7.03
N ILE A 441 -20.33 -3.85 -6.89
CA ILE A 441 -19.29 -4.74 -7.42
C ILE A 441 -19.41 -6.13 -6.79
N VAL A 442 -19.51 -6.19 -5.45
CA VAL A 442 -19.57 -7.48 -4.73
C VAL A 442 -20.89 -8.20 -5.03
N THR A 443 -22.02 -7.49 -5.04
CA THR A 443 -23.33 -8.09 -5.36
C THR A 443 -23.38 -8.63 -6.79
N GLN A 444 -22.86 -7.90 -7.77
CA GLN A 444 -22.76 -8.37 -9.15
C GLN A 444 -21.91 -9.63 -9.28
N TRP A 445 -20.78 -9.70 -8.55
CA TRP A 445 -19.93 -10.86 -8.55
C TRP A 445 -20.60 -12.08 -7.88
N ILE A 446 -21.25 -11.88 -6.74
CA ILE A 446 -22.02 -12.94 -6.04
C ILE A 446 -23.12 -13.52 -6.96
N ALA A 447 -23.80 -12.68 -7.73
CA ALA A 447 -24.86 -13.10 -8.62
C ALA A 447 -24.40 -13.93 -9.85
N GLN A 448 -23.11 -14.01 -10.12
CA GLN A 448 -22.57 -14.77 -11.26
C GLN A 448 -22.61 -16.29 -11.05
N SER A 449 -22.44 -16.76 -9.82
CA SER A 449 -22.45 -18.19 -9.53
C SER A 449 -22.73 -18.50 -8.05
N PRO A 450 -23.27 -19.69 -7.74
CA PRO A 450 -23.41 -20.18 -6.36
C PRO A 450 -22.07 -20.30 -5.63
N GLU A 451 -20.99 -20.62 -6.34
CA GLU A 451 -19.63 -20.74 -5.79
C GLU A 451 -19.11 -19.38 -5.30
N ASN A 452 -19.38 -18.30 -6.05
CA ASN A 452 -19.05 -16.94 -5.63
C ASN A 452 -19.83 -16.54 -4.38
N ALA A 453 -21.11 -16.90 -4.31
CA ALA A 453 -21.93 -16.65 -3.13
C ALA A 453 -21.40 -17.39 -1.89
N ALA A 454 -21.02 -18.65 -2.05
CA ALA A 454 -20.43 -19.45 -0.97
C ALA A 454 -19.09 -18.89 -0.49
N LEU A 455 -18.22 -18.52 -1.44
CA LEU A 455 -16.91 -17.92 -1.10
C LEU A 455 -17.09 -16.55 -0.43
N ALA A 456 -18.05 -15.74 -0.88
CA ALA A 456 -18.36 -14.45 -0.25
C ALA A 456 -18.79 -14.64 1.21
N GLU A 457 -19.66 -15.62 1.49
CA GLU A 457 -20.10 -15.92 2.85
C GLU A 457 -18.94 -16.37 3.73
N GLU A 458 -18.10 -17.27 3.22
CA GLU A 458 -16.90 -17.77 3.91
C GLU A 458 -15.95 -16.63 4.31
N VAL A 459 -15.59 -15.75 3.37
CA VAL A 459 -14.59 -14.72 3.63
C VAL A 459 -15.14 -13.48 4.34
N ASN A 460 -16.42 -13.16 4.16
CA ASN A 460 -17.07 -12.05 4.87
C ASN A 460 -17.57 -12.46 6.26
N GLN A 461 -17.79 -13.76 6.52
CA GLN A 461 -18.24 -14.28 7.82
C GLN A 461 -19.47 -13.53 8.35
N GLY A 462 -20.49 -13.30 7.51
CA GLY A 462 -21.71 -12.57 7.86
C GLY A 462 -21.54 -11.09 8.17
N ARG A 463 -20.38 -10.46 7.85
CA ARG A 463 -20.18 -9.02 8.04
C ARG A 463 -20.87 -8.23 6.94
N PRO A 464 -21.74 -7.25 7.29
CA PRO A 464 -22.37 -6.39 6.31
C PRO A 464 -21.36 -5.41 5.67
N ASN A 465 -21.69 -4.93 4.47
CA ASN A 465 -20.96 -3.85 3.84
C ASN A 465 -21.27 -2.53 4.55
N GLU A 466 -20.49 -2.22 5.56
CA GLU A 466 -20.63 -1.02 6.36
C GLU A 466 -19.33 -0.21 6.33
N PHE A 467 -19.50 1.10 6.09
CA PHE A 467 -18.45 2.12 6.17
C PHE A 467 -18.88 3.18 7.16
N ARG A 468 -17.92 3.69 7.96
CA ARG A 468 -18.19 4.75 8.93
C ARG A 468 -17.02 5.74 9.00
N GLY A 469 -17.32 6.99 9.28
CA GLY A 469 -16.35 8.08 9.47
C GLY A 469 -16.32 8.53 10.93
N GLU A 470 -15.78 7.72 11.84
CA GLU A 470 -15.64 8.07 13.25
C GLU A 470 -14.27 8.71 13.53
N LEU A 471 -14.22 9.60 14.54
CA LEU A 471 -12.98 10.27 14.96
C LEU A 471 -12.26 9.43 16.01
N VAL A 472 -11.84 8.24 15.61
CA VAL A 472 -11.20 7.25 16.48
C VAL A 472 -9.99 6.61 15.80
N TYR A 473 -9.13 6.01 16.60
CA TYR A 473 -8.17 5.00 16.16
C TYR A 473 -8.39 3.68 16.90
N ARG A 474 -8.11 2.58 16.20
CA ARG A 474 -8.21 1.24 16.76
C ARG A 474 -6.89 0.80 17.39
N ALA A 475 -6.97 -0.01 18.44
CA ALA A 475 -5.83 -0.73 19.01
C ALA A 475 -5.87 -2.19 18.59
N ARG A 476 -5.05 -2.56 17.60
CA ARG A 476 -4.96 -3.96 17.14
C ARG A 476 -4.14 -4.83 18.10
N PRO A 477 -4.33 -6.16 18.09
CA PRO A 477 -3.40 -7.11 18.70
C PRO A 477 -1.96 -6.89 18.21
N LEU A 478 -0.98 -7.15 19.08
CA LEU A 478 0.44 -6.90 18.78
C LEU A 478 1.21 -8.14 18.31
N ASN A 479 0.52 -9.18 17.87
CA ASN A 479 1.14 -10.36 17.27
C ASN A 479 2.07 -9.95 16.13
N GLY A 480 3.31 -10.42 16.15
CA GLY A 480 4.32 -10.07 15.15
C GLY A 480 4.69 -8.59 15.16
N THR A 481 4.48 -7.86 16.26
CA THR A 481 4.76 -6.41 16.31
C THR A 481 6.21 -6.08 16.01
N TRP A 482 7.14 -6.98 16.29
CA TRP A 482 8.55 -6.78 15.98
C TRP A 482 8.82 -6.55 14.47
N ALA A 483 7.98 -7.14 13.61
CA ALA A 483 8.08 -7.06 12.15
C ALA A 483 7.24 -5.91 11.54
N MET A 484 6.70 -5.01 12.37
CA MET A 484 5.77 -3.95 11.94
C MET A 484 6.38 -2.54 11.95
N ALA A 485 7.69 -2.42 12.19
CA ALA A 485 8.34 -1.11 12.11
C ALA A 485 8.19 -0.47 10.71
N PRO A 486 8.11 0.88 10.63
CA PRO A 486 8.06 1.86 11.69
C PRO A 486 6.69 1.95 12.36
N TYR A 487 6.65 2.44 13.60
CA TYR A 487 5.49 2.41 14.48
C TYR A 487 4.64 3.68 14.43
N LEU A 488 3.50 3.64 15.10
CA LEU A 488 2.31 4.46 14.96
C LEU A 488 1.65 4.25 13.58
N HIS A 489 0.40 4.68 13.44
CA HIS A 489 -0.35 4.51 12.19
C HIS A 489 0.31 5.21 10.98
N ASN A 490 1.07 6.27 11.23
CA ASN A 490 1.76 7.07 10.21
C ASN A 490 3.27 6.75 10.09
N GLY A 491 3.79 5.72 10.78
CA GLY A 491 5.20 5.33 10.69
C GLY A 491 6.19 6.35 11.24
N SER A 492 5.76 7.25 12.10
CA SER A 492 6.58 8.38 12.59
C SER A 492 7.49 8.05 13.77
N VAL A 493 7.56 6.78 14.17
CA VAL A 493 8.46 6.27 15.22
C VAL A 493 9.21 5.05 14.71
N ALA A 494 10.53 5.13 14.61
CA ALA A 494 11.35 4.14 13.91
C ALA A 494 11.43 2.77 14.58
N ASN A 495 11.35 2.70 15.91
CA ASN A 495 11.58 1.48 16.68
C ASN A 495 10.80 1.47 18.01
N LEU A 496 10.66 0.29 18.63
CA LEU A 496 9.94 0.14 19.90
C LEU A 496 10.60 0.90 21.04
N GLN A 497 11.92 1.01 21.07
CA GLN A 497 12.61 1.75 22.10
C GLN A 497 12.17 3.22 22.13
N GLU A 498 12.06 3.85 20.96
CA GLU A 498 11.56 5.23 20.84
C GLU A 498 10.06 5.34 21.12
N LEU A 499 9.26 4.34 20.75
CA LEU A 499 7.82 4.33 21.02
C LEU A 499 7.52 4.42 22.52
N LEU A 500 8.34 3.77 23.35
CA LEU A 500 8.22 3.76 24.81
C LEU A 500 8.86 4.98 25.48
N LEU A 501 9.30 5.98 24.73
CA LEU A 501 9.73 7.28 25.26
C LEU A 501 8.59 8.31 25.22
N PRO A 502 8.61 9.30 26.12
CA PRO A 502 7.75 10.47 25.97
C PRO A 502 7.93 11.10 24.58
N ALA A 503 6.84 11.57 23.96
CA ALA A 503 6.85 12.10 22.60
C ALA A 503 7.88 13.24 22.41
N ALA A 504 8.13 14.03 23.44
CA ALA A 504 9.13 15.10 23.42
C ALA A 504 10.58 14.56 23.25
N ARG A 505 10.84 13.29 23.58
CA ARG A 505 12.16 12.65 23.48
C ARG A 505 12.33 11.80 22.21
N ARG A 506 11.27 11.56 21.46
CA ARG A 506 11.30 10.83 20.17
C ARG A 506 12.01 11.66 19.11
N SER A 507 12.65 10.99 18.16
CA SER A 507 13.32 11.61 17.01
C SER A 507 12.36 12.53 16.23
N LYS A 508 12.85 13.71 15.81
CA LYS A 508 12.05 14.67 15.05
C LYS A 508 12.24 14.55 13.55
N VAL A 509 13.29 13.88 13.12
CA VAL A 509 13.58 13.60 11.71
C VAL A 509 14.01 12.14 11.61
N LEU A 510 13.40 11.41 10.68
CA LEU A 510 13.76 10.05 10.33
C LEU A 510 14.21 10.00 8.87
N TYR A 511 15.24 9.21 8.58
CA TYR A 511 15.73 8.93 7.24
C TYR A 511 15.23 7.55 6.82
N MET A 512 14.25 7.53 5.92
CA MET A 512 13.50 6.33 5.54
C MET A 512 14.05 5.71 4.25
N GLY A 513 13.82 4.40 4.08
CA GLY A 513 14.25 3.62 2.91
C GLY A 513 15.40 2.66 3.19
N ASN A 514 15.92 2.64 4.43
CA ASN A 514 16.89 1.64 4.88
C ASN A 514 16.16 0.37 5.35
N TRP A 515 16.66 -0.78 4.95
CA TRP A 515 16.15 -2.10 5.33
C TRP A 515 16.89 -2.68 6.54
N ASP A 516 17.95 -2.02 7.02
CA ASP A 516 18.77 -2.49 8.13
C ASP A 516 17.97 -2.42 9.43
N PHE A 517 17.88 -3.57 10.08
CA PHE A 517 17.10 -3.77 11.28
C PHE A 517 17.99 -3.83 12.52
N ASP A 518 17.60 -3.10 13.55
CA ASP A 518 18.23 -3.16 14.86
C ASP A 518 17.40 -4.06 15.81
N PRO A 519 17.85 -5.30 16.10
CA PRO A 519 17.12 -6.23 16.95
C PRO A 519 17.11 -5.83 18.43
N ALA A 520 17.99 -4.92 18.88
CA ALA A 520 17.98 -4.44 20.26
C ALA A 520 16.93 -3.33 20.45
N ARG A 521 16.76 -2.47 19.45
CA ARG A 521 15.74 -1.40 19.48
C ARG A 521 14.41 -1.84 18.89
N VAL A 522 14.40 -2.94 18.14
CA VAL A 522 13.29 -3.51 17.38
C VAL A 522 12.70 -2.49 16.41
N GLY A 523 13.39 -2.32 15.28
CA GLY A 523 12.99 -1.40 14.23
C GLY A 523 14.12 -1.07 13.27
N TYR A 524 13.85 -0.17 12.31
CA TYR A 524 14.81 0.20 11.28
C TYR A 524 15.79 1.27 11.76
N GLU A 525 17.04 1.18 11.26
CA GLU A 525 18.00 2.27 11.40
C GLU A 525 17.58 3.46 10.54
N SER A 526 17.25 4.57 11.17
CA SER A 526 16.73 5.77 10.53
C SER A 526 17.31 7.07 11.09
N SER A 527 18.37 6.97 11.91
CA SER A 527 18.93 8.11 12.62
C SER A 527 19.87 8.97 11.77
N SER A 528 20.40 8.41 10.68
CA SER A 528 21.44 9.05 9.88
C SER A 528 21.05 9.12 8.40
N PRO A 529 21.37 10.23 7.69
CA PRO A 529 21.11 10.35 6.28
C PRO A 529 21.97 9.38 5.46
N PHE A 530 21.39 8.84 4.39
CA PHE A 530 22.09 8.01 3.41
C PHE A 530 21.61 8.37 1.99
N PRO A 531 22.38 8.05 0.93
CA PRO A 531 21.98 8.32 -0.45
C PRO A 531 20.68 7.60 -0.81
N GLY A 532 19.68 8.35 -1.27
CA GLY A 532 18.35 7.84 -1.64
C GLY A 532 17.34 7.82 -0.49
N ALA A 533 17.72 8.19 0.73
CA ALA A 533 16.77 8.30 1.84
C ALA A 533 15.70 9.35 1.56
N SER A 534 14.45 9.07 1.90
CA SER A 534 13.43 10.10 2.09
C SER A 534 13.46 10.63 3.52
N VAL A 535 13.08 11.89 3.69
CA VAL A 535 13.07 12.55 5.01
C VAL A 535 11.64 12.59 5.54
N LEU A 536 11.40 11.95 6.69
CA LEU A 536 10.18 12.09 7.45
C LEU A 536 10.42 13.12 8.58
N ASP A 537 9.87 14.32 8.42
CA ASP A 537 9.89 15.34 9.46
C ASP A 537 8.60 15.29 10.27
N THR A 538 8.71 14.89 11.54
CA THR A 538 7.55 14.71 12.42
C THR A 538 6.85 16.01 12.83
N ARG A 539 7.35 17.17 12.40
CA ARG A 539 6.75 18.50 12.60
C ARG A 539 5.75 18.85 11.50
N LEU A 540 5.78 18.15 10.37
CA LEU A 540 4.86 18.38 9.26
C LEU A 540 3.48 17.75 9.53
N PRO A 541 2.42 18.27 8.93
CA PRO A 541 1.07 17.69 9.01
C PRO A 541 1.06 16.21 8.62
N GLY A 542 0.31 15.38 9.35
CA GLY A 542 0.22 13.94 9.10
C GLY A 542 1.43 13.12 9.57
N ASN A 543 2.54 13.76 9.90
CA ASN A 543 3.78 13.12 10.32
C ASN A 543 4.01 13.15 11.84
N SER A 544 3.10 13.71 12.62
CA SER A 544 3.31 13.85 14.07
C SER A 544 3.60 12.52 14.75
N ASN A 545 4.65 12.48 15.60
CA ASN A 545 4.97 11.36 16.48
C ASN A 545 4.50 11.59 17.93
N ALA A 546 3.55 12.50 18.12
CA ALA A 546 2.91 12.75 19.41
C ALA A 546 1.99 11.59 19.82
N GLY A 547 1.53 11.64 21.07
CA GLY A 547 0.56 10.70 21.61
C GLY A 547 1.11 9.29 21.85
N HIS A 548 0.21 8.36 22.17
CA HIS A 548 0.53 6.99 22.56
C HIS A 548 1.61 6.97 23.68
N GLU A 549 1.41 7.75 24.73
CA GLU A 549 2.38 7.88 25.82
C GLU A 549 2.15 6.83 26.92
N TYR A 550 1.87 5.60 26.53
CA TYR A 550 1.72 4.45 27.43
C TYR A 550 3.09 3.80 27.66
N GLY A 551 3.37 3.40 28.91
CA GLY A 551 4.66 2.83 29.29
C GLY A 551 5.83 3.82 29.35
N THR A 552 5.62 5.11 29.06
CA THR A 552 6.68 6.13 28.98
C THR A 552 7.32 6.46 30.35
N GLN A 553 6.64 6.11 31.44
CA GLN A 553 7.14 6.29 32.81
C GLN A 553 7.95 5.10 33.33
N LEU A 554 8.06 4.03 32.56
CA LEU A 554 8.87 2.86 32.91
C LEU A 554 10.36 3.23 33.02
N SER A 555 11.07 2.54 33.90
CA SER A 555 12.53 2.60 33.96
C SER A 555 13.16 2.06 32.67
N ASP A 556 14.41 2.38 32.40
CA ASP A 556 15.12 1.83 31.24
C ASP A 556 15.18 0.29 31.29
N ALA A 557 15.33 -0.29 32.48
CA ALA A 557 15.32 -1.75 32.67
C ALA A 557 13.93 -2.36 32.39
N ASP A 558 12.84 -1.72 32.85
CA ASP A 558 11.50 -2.20 32.58
C ASP A 558 11.12 -2.01 31.09
N ARG A 559 11.57 -0.94 30.44
CA ARG A 559 11.40 -0.79 28.97
C ARG A 559 12.12 -1.90 28.20
N ALA A 560 13.37 -2.22 28.58
CA ALA A 560 14.10 -3.33 27.97
C ALA A 560 13.36 -4.66 28.17
N ALA A 561 12.83 -4.92 29.37
CA ALA A 561 12.04 -6.11 29.65
C ALA A 561 10.75 -6.17 28.80
N LEU A 562 10.05 -5.05 28.66
CA LEU A 562 8.84 -4.97 27.83
C LEU A 562 9.17 -5.24 26.34
N ILE A 563 10.29 -4.72 25.82
CA ILE A 563 10.74 -4.98 24.44
C ILE A 563 11.04 -6.46 24.25
N GLU A 564 11.71 -7.13 25.21
CA GLU A 564 11.95 -8.58 25.12
C GLU A 564 10.63 -9.37 25.09
N TYR A 565 9.63 -8.98 25.86
CA TYR A 565 8.31 -9.61 25.76
C TYR A 565 7.65 -9.37 24.40
N LEU A 566 7.72 -8.15 23.85
CA LEU A 566 7.12 -7.83 22.55
C LEU A 566 7.75 -8.62 21.39
N LYS A 567 8.97 -9.12 21.52
CA LYS A 567 9.58 -10.07 20.57
C LYS A 567 8.90 -11.44 20.62
N THR A 568 8.28 -11.81 21.73
CA THR A 568 7.62 -13.13 21.89
C THR A 568 6.22 -13.17 21.29
N LEU A 569 5.63 -11.99 20.99
CA LEU A 569 4.32 -11.86 20.37
C LEU A 569 4.45 -11.99 18.85
#